data_2f0bdc648783cee030a5ab79d4380542
#
_entry.id   2f0bdc648783cee030a5ab79d4380542
#
_cell.length_a   1.000
_cell.length_b   1.000
_cell.length_c   1.000
_cell.angle_alpha   90.00
_cell.angle_beta   90.00
_cell.angle_gamma   90.00
#
_symmetry.space_group_name_H-M   'P 1'
#
loop_
_entity.id
_entity.type
_entity.pdbx_description
1 polymer ?
#
loop_
_entity_poly.entity_id
_entity_poly.type
_entity_poly.pdbx_seq_one_letter_code
_entity_poly.pdbx_strand_id
1 'polypeptide(L)'
;KIEEKDIVLEISKELRDQLMKQGAIVYMTRERDEDLSSKWDERKKRGDLYRRILMYKKYQADLYLSIHINYYSDTTEYGAEVLYNGINPQNKIFGTILMNNFKTALGSKRKLKKTDLYMYRNTTVPGVLIECGFLSNPNERYLMQKSSYQKKLSKIITDSVITYFQN
;
A
#
# COMPACT_ATOMS: atom_id res chain seq x y z
N LYS A 1 18.91 -12.73 -1.88
CA LYS A 1 17.71 -12.91 -1.03
C LYS A 1 16.68 -11.89 -1.47
N ILE A 2 15.45 -12.35 -1.76
CA ILE A 2 14.35 -11.47 -2.14
C ILE A 2 13.77 -10.89 -0.86
N GLU A 3 13.65 -9.57 -0.80
CA GLU A 3 13.13 -8.87 0.37
C GLU A 3 11.89 -8.06 -0.01
N GLU A 4 10.90 -8.03 0.88
CA GLU A 4 9.67 -7.25 0.71
C GLU A 4 9.97 -5.80 0.34
N LYS A 5 10.89 -5.17 1.05
CA LYS A 5 11.23 -3.76 0.90
C LYS A 5 11.64 -3.36 -0.52
N ASP A 6 12.32 -4.26 -1.24
CA ASP A 6 12.81 -4.00 -2.60
C ASP A 6 11.66 -4.05 -3.60
N ILE A 7 10.86 -5.10 -3.54
CA ILE A 7 9.70 -5.26 -4.42
C ILE A 7 8.67 -4.14 -4.18
N VAL A 8 8.39 -3.83 -2.92
CA VAL A 8 7.46 -2.76 -2.54
C VAL A 8 7.92 -1.41 -3.08
N LEU A 9 9.22 -1.13 -3.05
CA LEU A 9 9.76 0.11 -3.60
C LEU A 9 9.57 0.19 -5.13
N GLU A 10 9.80 -0.91 -5.84
CA GLU A 10 9.57 -0.99 -7.29
C GLU A 10 8.09 -0.78 -7.65
N ILE A 11 7.19 -1.47 -6.95
CA ILE A 11 5.74 -1.31 -7.15
C ILE A 11 5.32 0.15 -6.85
N SER A 12 5.83 0.73 -5.77
CA SER A 12 5.49 2.10 -5.37
C SER A 12 5.97 3.13 -6.39
N LYS A 13 7.14 2.94 -6.99
CA LYS A 13 7.64 3.81 -8.06
C LYS A 13 6.79 3.73 -9.33
N GLU A 14 6.42 2.52 -9.72
CA GLU A 14 5.53 2.31 -10.87
C GLU A 14 4.15 2.94 -10.62
N LEU A 15 3.61 2.75 -9.42
CA LEU A 15 2.34 3.36 -9.00
C LEU A 15 2.42 4.89 -9.03
N ARG A 16 3.49 5.47 -8.48
CA ARG A 16 3.74 6.92 -8.54
C ARG A 16 3.68 7.43 -9.98
N ASP A 17 4.39 6.76 -10.89
CA ASP A 17 4.47 7.18 -12.28
C ASP A 17 3.11 7.12 -12.98
N GLN A 18 2.32 6.08 -12.71
CA GLN A 18 0.97 5.97 -13.26
C GLN A 18 0.01 7.03 -12.69
N LEU A 19 0.06 7.28 -11.39
CA LEU A 19 -0.75 8.33 -10.75
C LEU A 19 -0.40 9.72 -11.27
N MET A 20 0.88 10.01 -11.43
CA MET A 20 1.35 11.31 -11.97
C MET A 20 0.89 11.52 -13.41
N LYS A 21 0.85 10.48 -14.23
CA LYS A 21 0.29 10.55 -15.59
C LYS A 21 -1.20 10.90 -15.59
N GLN A 22 -1.91 10.61 -14.52
CA GLN A 22 -3.31 10.97 -14.33
C GLN A 22 -3.51 12.34 -13.66
N GLY A 23 -2.44 13.09 -13.44
CA GLY A 23 -2.48 14.43 -12.89
C GLY A 23 -2.36 14.52 -11.37
N ALA A 24 -2.10 13.41 -10.67
CA ALA A 24 -1.89 13.43 -9.24
C ALA A 24 -0.52 14.04 -8.87
N ILE A 25 -0.48 14.74 -7.74
CA ILE A 25 0.77 15.09 -7.08
C ILE A 25 1.08 13.98 -6.08
N VAL A 26 2.22 13.32 -6.26
CA VAL A 26 2.59 12.15 -5.47
C VAL A 26 3.84 12.42 -4.66
N TYR A 27 3.76 12.17 -3.35
CA TYR A 27 4.90 12.19 -2.44
C TYR A 27 5.15 10.76 -1.95
N MET A 28 6.36 10.27 -2.11
CA MET A 28 6.78 8.99 -1.56
C MET A 28 7.44 9.19 -0.19
N THR A 29 7.16 8.28 0.75
CA THR A 29 7.82 8.32 2.07
C THR A 29 9.29 7.92 1.98
N ARG A 30 9.66 7.14 0.97
CA ARG A 30 11.06 6.86 0.60
C ARG A 30 11.17 6.63 -0.90
N GLU A 31 12.32 6.92 -1.48
CA GLU A 31 12.63 6.66 -2.89
C GLU A 31 13.81 5.71 -3.08
N ARG A 32 14.41 5.26 -1.98
CA ARG A 32 15.55 4.34 -1.92
C ARG A 32 15.45 3.44 -0.69
N ASP A 33 16.40 2.55 -0.51
CA ASP A 33 16.48 1.70 0.68
C ASP A 33 16.96 2.52 1.88
N GLU A 34 16.01 3.17 2.54
CA GLU A 34 16.21 4.02 3.71
C GLU A 34 15.08 3.87 4.71
N ASP A 35 15.39 4.09 5.97
CA ASP A 35 14.40 4.25 7.02
C ASP A 35 14.45 5.69 7.55
N LEU A 36 13.31 6.21 7.99
CA LEU A 36 13.18 7.60 8.43
C LEU A 36 13.47 7.77 9.92
N SER A 37 13.89 6.72 10.64
CA SER A 37 14.24 6.83 12.05
C SER A 37 15.50 7.69 12.27
N SER A 38 15.54 8.36 13.41
CA SER A 38 16.71 9.12 13.87
C SER A 38 17.60 8.22 14.77
N LYS A 39 18.89 8.56 14.83
CA LYS A 39 19.80 7.94 15.81
C LYS A 39 19.37 8.17 17.26
N TRP A 40 18.54 9.16 17.50
CA TRP A 40 18.01 9.52 18.81
C TRP A 40 16.70 8.80 19.17
N ASP A 41 16.09 8.04 18.25
CA ASP A 41 14.87 7.32 18.53
C ASP A 41 15.15 6.11 19.42
N GLU A 42 14.52 6.06 20.59
CA GLU A 42 14.60 4.90 21.48
C GLU A 42 14.07 3.62 20.82
N ARG A 43 13.04 3.77 19.96
CA ARG A 43 12.41 2.70 19.19
C ARG A 43 12.42 3.07 17.71
N LYS A 44 13.42 2.59 16.99
CA LYS A 44 13.64 2.90 15.57
C LYS A 44 12.39 2.76 14.69
N LYS A 45 11.73 1.61 14.75
CA LYS A 45 10.52 1.35 13.95
C LYS A 45 9.41 2.36 14.23
N ARG A 46 9.23 2.75 15.50
CA ARG A 46 8.20 3.71 15.89
C ARG A 46 8.54 5.12 15.40
N GLY A 47 9.80 5.51 15.46
CA GLY A 47 10.28 6.79 14.92
C GLY A 47 10.09 6.90 13.41
N ASP A 48 10.42 5.85 12.67
CA ASP A 48 10.18 5.77 11.24
C ASP A 48 8.68 5.93 10.90
N LEU A 49 7.81 5.18 11.55
CA LEU A 49 6.36 5.26 11.35
C LEU A 49 5.80 6.64 11.69
N TYR A 50 6.24 7.24 12.78
CA TYR A 50 5.82 8.58 13.20
C TYR A 50 6.17 9.64 12.13
N ARG A 51 7.37 9.60 11.57
CA ARG A 51 7.79 10.54 10.51
C ARG A 51 7.00 10.36 9.22
N ARG A 52 6.61 9.15 8.89
CA ARG A 52 5.73 8.90 7.74
C ARG A 52 4.37 9.56 7.93
N ILE A 53 3.79 9.48 9.13
CA ILE A 53 2.53 10.15 9.48
C ILE A 53 2.68 11.67 9.39
N LEU A 54 3.79 12.22 9.87
CA LEU A 54 4.05 13.66 9.77
C LEU A 54 4.11 14.15 8.30
N MET A 55 4.59 13.33 7.38
CA MET A 55 4.59 13.65 5.95
C MET A 55 3.17 13.82 5.41
N TYR A 56 2.20 13.03 5.86
CA TYR A 56 0.81 13.16 5.42
C TYR A 56 0.24 14.55 5.73
N LYS A 57 0.55 15.06 6.93
CA LYS A 57 0.14 16.41 7.35
C LYS A 57 0.94 17.49 6.62
N LYS A 58 2.25 17.34 6.53
CA LYS A 58 3.16 18.29 5.88
C LYS A 58 2.76 18.57 4.44
N TYR A 59 2.43 17.52 3.69
CA TYR A 59 2.05 17.62 2.27
C TYR A 59 0.54 17.80 2.06
N GLN A 60 -0.26 17.90 3.13
CA GLN A 60 -1.71 18.02 3.05
C GLN A 60 -2.32 16.97 2.14
N ALA A 61 -1.92 15.71 2.35
CA ALA A 61 -2.33 14.62 1.50
C ALA A 61 -3.85 14.41 1.52
N ASP A 62 -4.43 14.19 0.34
CA ASP A 62 -5.84 13.85 0.17
C ASP A 62 -6.10 12.36 0.38
N LEU A 63 -5.08 11.54 0.18
CA LEU A 63 -5.12 10.09 0.32
C LEU A 63 -3.72 9.55 0.61
N TYR A 64 -3.60 8.54 1.47
CA TYR A 64 -2.38 7.76 1.58
C TYR A 64 -2.59 6.33 1.09
N LEU A 65 -1.54 5.75 0.54
CA LEU A 65 -1.47 4.34 0.14
C LEU A 65 -0.24 3.71 0.81
N SER A 66 -0.46 2.71 1.65
CA SER A 66 0.62 1.97 2.30
C SER A 66 0.79 0.62 1.60
N ILE A 67 1.90 0.45 0.89
CA ILE A 67 2.16 -0.71 0.03
C ILE A 67 2.99 -1.74 0.78
N HIS A 68 2.47 -2.96 0.84
CA HIS A 68 3.06 -4.09 1.53
C HIS A 68 2.96 -5.37 0.71
N ILE A 69 3.71 -6.38 1.14
CA ILE A 69 3.57 -7.76 0.69
C ILE A 69 3.47 -8.64 1.93
N ASN A 70 2.45 -9.46 1.98
CA ASN A 70 2.16 -10.31 3.12
C ASN A 70 3.13 -11.48 3.24
N TYR A 71 3.22 -12.05 4.42
CA TYR A 71 4.00 -13.25 4.66
C TYR A 71 3.33 -14.12 5.72
N TYR A 72 3.04 -15.37 5.37
CA TYR A 72 2.52 -16.37 6.30
C TYR A 72 3.40 -17.62 6.30
N SER A 73 3.34 -18.38 7.40
CA SER A 73 3.99 -19.70 7.47
C SER A 73 3.37 -20.69 6.50
N ASP A 74 2.06 -20.58 6.24
CA ASP A 74 1.38 -21.35 5.22
C ASP A 74 1.68 -20.75 3.83
N THR A 75 2.47 -21.46 3.05
CA THR A 75 2.90 -21.03 1.72
C THR A 75 1.83 -21.17 0.64
N THR A 76 0.68 -21.76 0.97
CA THR A 76 -0.48 -21.88 0.07
C THR A 76 -1.37 -20.64 0.07
N GLU A 77 -1.25 -19.78 1.07
CA GLU A 77 -1.97 -18.51 1.15
C GLU A 77 -1.58 -17.58 0.00
N TYR A 78 -2.57 -16.93 -0.59
CA TYR A 78 -2.40 -16.05 -1.75
C TYR A 78 -3.50 -15.00 -1.87
N GLY A 79 -3.28 -14.02 -2.73
CA GLY A 79 -4.24 -13.02 -3.16
C GLY A 79 -3.98 -11.64 -2.56
N ALA A 80 -4.20 -10.61 -3.38
CA ALA A 80 -4.16 -9.23 -2.93
C ALA A 80 -5.32 -8.95 -1.97
N GLU A 81 -5.03 -8.20 -0.91
CA GLU A 81 -6.04 -7.78 0.05
C GLU A 81 -5.83 -6.33 0.51
N VAL A 82 -6.88 -5.75 1.07
CA VAL A 82 -6.88 -4.38 1.56
C VAL A 82 -7.29 -4.36 3.03
N LEU A 83 -6.50 -3.64 3.83
CA LEU A 83 -6.76 -3.41 5.24
C LEU A 83 -7.03 -1.93 5.49
N TYR A 84 -8.01 -1.62 6.32
CA TYR A 84 -8.36 -0.24 6.65
C TYR A 84 -8.53 -0.05 8.15
N ASN A 85 -8.29 1.18 8.60
CA ASN A 85 -8.60 1.62 9.95
C ASN A 85 -9.97 2.34 9.96
N GLY A 86 -10.75 2.16 11.03
CA GLY A 86 -12.10 2.71 11.13
C GLY A 86 -12.20 4.18 11.56
N ILE A 87 -11.08 4.90 11.75
CA ILE A 87 -11.09 6.29 12.21
C ILE A 87 -11.79 7.21 11.21
N ASN A 88 -11.48 7.07 9.91
CA ASN A 88 -12.11 7.86 8.86
C ASN A 88 -13.04 6.96 8.03
N PRO A 89 -14.34 7.29 7.92
CA PRO A 89 -15.28 6.51 7.09
C PRO A 89 -14.85 6.36 5.62
N GLN A 90 -14.09 7.31 5.10
CA GLN A 90 -13.56 7.28 3.73
C GLN A 90 -12.60 6.10 3.50
N ASN A 91 -11.93 5.62 4.55
CA ASN A 91 -11.03 4.47 4.46
C ASN A 91 -11.77 3.22 3.96
N LYS A 92 -12.95 2.95 4.51
CA LYS A 92 -13.78 1.81 4.09
C LYS A 92 -14.33 2.00 2.68
N ILE A 93 -14.70 3.22 2.31
CA ILE A 93 -15.22 3.54 0.97
C ILE A 93 -14.13 3.26 -0.07
N PHE A 94 -12.95 3.82 0.09
CA PHE A 94 -11.84 3.58 -0.82
C PHE A 94 -11.39 2.11 -0.82
N GLY A 95 -11.26 1.51 0.36
CA GLY A 95 -10.90 0.10 0.51
C GLY A 95 -11.86 -0.84 -0.20
N THR A 96 -13.16 -0.54 -0.19
CA THR A 96 -14.18 -1.32 -0.90
C THR A 96 -13.99 -1.25 -2.41
N ILE A 97 -13.77 -0.06 -2.96
CA ILE A 97 -13.49 0.14 -4.38
C ILE A 97 -12.28 -0.68 -4.81
N LEU A 98 -11.18 -0.54 -4.08
CA LEU A 98 -9.92 -1.21 -4.39
C LEU A 98 -10.05 -2.74 -4.27
N MET A 99 -10.68 -3.24 -3.20
CA MET A 99 -10.85 -4.69 -3.02
C MET A 99 -11.72 -5.31 -4.12
N ASN A 100 -12.79 -4.61 -4.54
CA ASN A 100 -13.61 -5.05 -5.67
C ASN A 100 -12.81 -5.12 -6.97
N ASN A 101 -11.93 -4.16 -7.22
CA ASN A 101 -11.07 -4.15 -8.40
C ASN A 101 -10.02 -5.26 -8.36
N PHE A 102 -9.46 -5.58 -7.20
CA PHE A 102 -8.58 -6.75 -7.03
C PHE A 102 -9.32 -8.07 -7.30
N LYS A 103 -10.56 -8.20 -6.85
CA LYS A 103 -11.38 -9.39 -7.16
C LYS A 103 -11.62 -9.53 -8.65
N THR A 104 -12.01 -8.45 -9.31
CA THR A 104 -12.31 -8.46 -10.75
C THR A 104 -11.07 -8.72 -11.60
N ALA A 105 -9.97 -8.03 -11.32
CA ALA A 105 -8.79 -8.04 -12.18
C ALA A 105 -7.81 -9.20 -11.89
N LEU A 106 -7.73 -9.64 -10.63
CA LEU A 106 -6.79 -10.67 -10.19
C LEU A 106 -7.47 -11.96 -9.71
N GLY A 107 -8.79 -11.98 -9.63
CA GLY A 107 -9.52 -13.12 -9.06
C GLY A 107 -9.27 -13.31 -7.57
N SER A 108 -8.88 -12.27 -6.85
CA SER A 108 -8.63 -12.39 -5.41
C SER A 108 -9.89 -12.83 -4.67
N LYS A 109 -9.74 -13.82 -3.79
CA LYS A 109 -10.80 -14.30 -2.90
C LYS A 109 -10.72 -13.68 -1.51
N ARG A 110 -9.77 -12.78 -1.29
CA ARG A 110 -9.60 -12.06 -0.03
C ARG A 110 -10.74 -11.07 0.19
N LYS A 111 -10.90 -10.65 1.43
CA LYS A 111 -11.93 -9.69 1.84
C LYS A 111 -11.29 -8.43 2.39
N LEU A 112 -12.00 -7.31 2.24
CA LEU A 112 -11.65 -6.08 2.94
C LEU A 112 -11.62 -6.33 4.45
N LYS A 113 -10.53 -5.96 5.11
CA LYS A 113 -10.29 -6.26 6.52
C LYS A 113 -10.09 -5.00 7.34
N LYS A 114 -10.89 -4.85 8.38
CA LYS A 114 -10.69 -3.79 9.37
C LYS A 114 -9.53 -4.16 10.30
N THR A 115 -8.64 -3.19 10.58
CA THR A 115 -7.48 -3.38 11.45
C THR A 115 -7.23 -2.15 12.31
N ASP A 116 -6.52 -2.31 13.42
CA ASP A 116 -6.12 -1.23 14.32
C ASP A 116 -4.58 -1.15 14.41
N LEU A 117 -3.95 -0.77 13.30
CA LEU A 117 -2.51 -0.55 13.26
C LEU A 117 -2.14 0.85 13.75
N TYR A 118 -1.08 0.94 14.56
CA TYR A 118 -0.60 2.19 15.18
C TYR A 118 -0.49 3.34 14.17
N MET A 119 0.14 3.10 13.02
CA MET A 119 0.38 4.13 12.02
C MET A 119 -0.93 4.75 11.51
N TYR A 120 -1.95 3.93 11.28
CA TYR A 120 -3.18 4.37 10.62
C TYR A 120 -4.18 4.99 11.57
N ARG A 121 -4.13 4.66 12.87
CA ARG A 121 -5.00 5.29 13.88
C ARG A 121 -4.52 6.69 14.30
N ASN A 122 -3.33 7.10 13.89
CA ASN A 122 -2.75 8.40 14.24
C ASN A 122 -2.82 9.43 13.11
N THR A 123 -3.65 9.21 12.11
CA THR A 123 -3.92 10.17 11.04
C THR A 123 -5.41 10.21 10.70
N THR A 124 -5.92 11.39 10.36
CA THR A 124 -7.27 11.60 9.82
C THR A 124 -7.29 11.64 8.29
N VAL A 125 -6.13 11.60 7.65
CA VAL A 125 -6.03 11.49 6.18
C VAL A 125 -6.63 10.15 5.76
N PRO A 126 -7.55 10.12 4.75
CA PRO A 126 -8.06 8.85 4.24
C PRO A 126 -6.96 8.00 3.62
N GLY A 127 -7.09 6.70 3.75
CA GLY A 127 -6.14 5.78 3.14
C GLY A 127 -6.31 4.34 3.61
N VAL A 128 -5.51 3.47 3.03
CA VAL A 128 -5.53 2.03 3.30
C VAL A 128 -4.13 1.44 3.29
N LEU A 129 -4.00 0.24 3.87
CA LEU A 129 -2.86 -0.63 3.66
C LEU A 129 -3.22 -1.66 2.59
N ILE A 130 -2.34 -1.83 1.61
CA ILE A 130 -2.49 -2.76 0.50
C ILE A 130 -1.46 -3.87 0.65
N GLU A 131 -1.92 -5.09 0.82
CA GLU A 131 -1.10 -6.29 0.70
C GLU A 131 -1.21 -6.79 -0.75
N CYS A 132 -0.14 -6.60 -1.53
CA CYS A 132 -0.15 -6.90 -2.97
C CYS A 132 -0.20 -8.40 -3.29
N GLY A 133 0.02 -9.24 -2.31
CA GLY A 133 0.07 -10.69 -2.39
C GLY A 133 0.94 -11.24 -1.25
N PHE A 134 1.36 -12.50 -1.37
CA PHE A 134 2.13 -13.19 -0.33
C PHE A 134 3.55 -13.51 -0.79
N LEU A 135 4.54 -12.96 -0.12
CA LEU A 135 5.95 -13.28 -0.38
C LEU A 135 6.28 -14.75 -0.07
N SER A 136 5.54 -15.35 0.87
CA SER A 136 5.64 -16.78 1.22
C SER A 136 5.13 -17.71 0.12
N ASN A 137 4.21 -17.25 -0.73
CA ASN A 137 3.71 -18.03 -1.86
C ASN A 137 4.69 -17.98 -3.04
N PRO A 138 5.21 -19.14 -3.52
CA PRO A 138 6.22 -19.13 -4.59
C PRO A 138 5.74 -18.51 -5.89
N ASN A 139 4.48 -18.71 -6.27
CA ASN A 139 3.93 -18.17 -7.50
C ASN A 139 3.76 -16.66 -7.43
N GLU A 140 3.19 -16.14 -6.35
CA GLU A 140 3.03 -14.69 -6.17
C GLU A 140 4.38 -13.99 -6.02
N ARG A 141 5.32 -14.60 -5.27
CA ARG A 141 6.69 -14.09 -5.17
C ARG A 141 7.38 -13.98 -6.53
N TYR A 142 7.18 -14.95 -7.41
CA TYR A 142 7.69 -14.90 -8.77
C TYR A 142 7.04 -13.78 -9.57
N LEU A 143 5.70 -13.70 -9.55
CA LEU A 143 4.96 -12.68 -10.30
C LEU A 143 5.31 -11.25 -9.86
N MET A 144 5.35 -10.99 -8.56
CA MET A 144 5.59 -9.65 -8.03
C MET A 144 6.98 -9.08 -8.37
N GLN A 145 7.92 -9.92 -8.78
CA GLN A 145 9.23 -9.49 -9.30
C GLN A 145 9.20 -9.12 -10.78
N LYS A 146 8.10 -9.39 -11.50
CA LYS A 146 7.97 -9.08 -12.91
C LYS A 146 7.45 -7.66 -13.12
N SER A 147 8.16 -6.88 -13.91
CA SER A 147 7.76 -5.51 -14.26
C SER A 147 6.34 -5.46 -14.84
N SER A 148 5.96 -6.42 -15.68
CA SER A 148 4.61 -6.50 -16.25
C SER A 148 3.53 -6.69 -15.18
N TYR A 149 3.79 -7.48 -14.15
CA TYR A 149 2.85 -7.70 -13.06
C TYR A 149 2.79 -6.49 -12.12
N GLN A 150 3.92 -5.87 -11.83
CA GLN A 150 3.98 -4.62 -11.06
C GLN A 150 3.19 -3.50 -11.73
N LYS A 151 3.28 -3.39 -13.07
CA LYS A 151 2.46 -2.46 -13.88
C LYS A 151 0.97 -2.78 -13.78
N LYS A 152 0.60 -4.06 -13.82
CA LYS A 152 -0.79 -4.50 -13.68
C LYS A 152 -1.34 -4.15 -12.28
N LEU A 153 -0.61 -4.44 -11.21
CA LEU A 153 -0.99 -4.08 -9.85
C LEU A 153 -1.17 -2.57 -9.71
N SER A 154 -0.18 -1.81 -10.20
CA SER A 154 -0.18 -0.35 -10.13
C SER A 154 -1.36 0.25 -10.90
N LYS A 155 -1.71 -0.33 -12.05
CA LYS A 155 -2.89 0.10 -12.82
C LYS A 155 -4.19 -0.12 -12.06
N ILE A 156 -4.35 -1.27 -11.42
CA ILE A 156 -5.55 -1.57 -10.61
C ILE A 156 -5.70 -0.53 -9.48
N ILE A 157 -4.62 -0.22 -8.79
CA ILE A 157 -4.61 0.76 -7.70
C ILE A 157 -4.89 2.16 -8.24
N THR A 158 -4.24 2.56 -9.34
CA THR A 158 -4.46 3.86 -9.99
C THR A 158 -5.91 4.04 -10.42
N ASP A 159 -6.50 3.05 -11.08
CA ASP A 159 -7.90 3.09 -11.52
C ASP A 159 -8.85 3.21 -10.31
N SER A 160 -8.52 2.57 -9.20
CA SER A 160 -9.29 2.66 -7.95
C SER A 160 -9.21 4.05 -7.31
N VAL A 161 -8.05 4.68 -7.34
CA VAL A 161 -7.86 6.06 -6.86
C VAL A 161 -8.69 7.03 -7.71
N ILE A 162 -8.66 6.88 -9.03
CA ILE A 162 -9.45 7.72 -9.95
C ILE A 162 -10.95 7.55 -9.66
N THR A 163 -11.43 6.32 -9.54
CA THR A 163 -12.83 6.03 -9.23
C THR A 163 -13.23 6.68 -7.88
N TYR A 164 -12.37 6.59 -6.88
CA TYR A 164 -12.64 7.18 -5.57
C TYR A 164 -12.82 8.70 -5.64
N PHE A 165 -11.95 9.41 -6.35
CA PHE A 165 -12.02 10.87 -6.46
C PHE A 165 -13.10 11.38 -7.42
N GLN A 166 -13.65 10.52 -8.27
CA GLN A 166 -14.76 10.86 -9.16
C GLN A 166 -16.14 10.73 -8.50
N ASN A 167 -16.20 10.11 -7.34
CA ASN A 167 -17.47 9.88 -6.61
C ASN A 167 -17.80 10.99 -5.61
#